data_dac6930e6f984b51c00fa9288cb930db
#
_entry.id   dac6930e6f984b51c00fa9288cb930db
#
_cell.length_a   1.000
_cell.length_b   1.000
_cell.length_c   1.000
_cell.angle_alpha   90.00
_cell.angle_beta   90.00
_cell.angle_gamma   90.00
#
_symmetry.space_group_name_H-M   'P 1'
#
loop_
_entity.id
_entity.type
_entity.pdbx_description
1 polymer ?
#
loop_
_entity_poly.entity_id
_entity_poly.type
_entity_poly.pdbx_seq_one_letter_code
_entity_poly.pdbx_strand_id
1 'polypeptide(L)'
;FELVEKEDNQVFGTYSHMGGKIVTLAVLEGTDEEVAKDVAMQIAAMRPLYLDKDSVPTERVEKEREILTEQAENEGLDANKLPMIVNGRLNKFYEEVCLLDQGFVKENKMKVSKYVESKNMKVLSFVRYEVGEGMEKREENFAEEVAAQMKA
;
A
#
# COMPACT_ATOMS: atom_id res chain seq x y z
N PHE A 1 0.22 14.40 11.48
CA PHE A 1 0.39 13.87 12.84
C PHE A 1 -0.72 12.86 13.15
N GLU A 2 -0.35 11.69 13.56
CA GLU A 2 -1.28 10.61 13.88
C GLU A 2 -0.83 9.92 15.16
N LEU A 3 -1.76 9.75 16.11
CA LEU A 3 -1.53 9.03 17.34
C LEU A 3 -2.07 7.61 17.18
N VAL A 4 -1.19 6.61 17.34
CA VAL A 4 -1.56 5.20 17.28
C VAL A 4 -1.27 4.55 18.63
N GLU A 5 -2.30 3.99 19.23
CA GLU A 5 -2.22 3.27 20.51
C GLU A 5 -2.31 1.76 20.26
N LYS A 6 -1.62 0.98 21.07
CA LYS A 6 -1.68 -0.49 21.02
C LYS A 6 -2.29 -1.07 22.29
N GLU A 7 -2.92 -2.23 22.13
CA GLU A 7 -3.37 -3.06 23.24
C GLU A 7 -2.26 -4.02 23.67
N ASP A 8 -2.41 -4.70 24.83
CA ASP A 8 -1.39 -5.57 25.40
C ASP A 8 -1.01 -6.76 24.52
N ASN A 9 -1.94 -7.24 23.69
CA ASN A 9 -1.72 -8.36 22.74
C ASN A 9 -1.20 -7.91 21.37
N GLN A 10 -0.80 -6.65 21.24
CA GLN A 10 -0.36 -6.05 19.98
C GLN A 10 1.10 -5.65 20.05
N VAL A 11 1.76 -5.62 18.90
CA VAL A 11 3.12 -5.11 18.74
C VAL A 11 3.16 -4.08 17.63
N PHE A 12 4.06 -3.10 17.79
CA PHE A 12 4.38 -2.14 16.74
C PHE A 12 5.64 -2.57 16.00
N GLY A 13 5.58 -2.49 14.68
CA GLY A 13 6.75 -2.54 13.83
C GLY A 13 6.99 -1.18 13.22
N THR A 14 8.19 -0.68 13.31
CA THR A 14 8.57 0.58 12.70
C THR A 14 9.73 0.38 11.73
N TYR A 15 9.74 1.15 10.65
CA TYR A 15 10.82 1.15 9.68
C TYR A 15 11.03 2.56 9.15
N SER A 16 12.28 2.96 9.09
CA SER A 16 12.68 4.24 8.53
C SER A 16 13.67 4.01 7.39
N HIS A 17 13.47 4.68 6.27
CA HIS A 17 14.29 4.53 5.08
C HIS A 17 14.72 5.90 4.53
N MET A 18 15.84 5.94 3.82
CA MET A 18 16.38 7.16 3.23
C MET A 18 16.58 8.31 4.23
N GLY A 19 17.16 8.00 5.41
CA GLY A 19 17.44 9.00 6.44
C GLY A 19 16.18 9.59 7.09
N GLY A 20 15.11 8.81 7.18
CA GLY A 20 13.85 9.25 7.76
C GLY A 20 12.88 9.89 6.78
N LYS A 21 13.18 9.86 5.49
CA LYS A 21 12.26 10.37 4.45
C LYS A 21 11.02 9.50 4.29
N ILE A 22 11.15 8.20 4.55
CA ILE A 22 10.05 7.25 4.56
C ILE A 22 9.99 6.65 5.96
N VAL A 23 8.85 6.77 6.62
CA VAL A 23 8.60 6.19 7.93
C VAL A 23 7.33 5.37 7.88
N THR A 24 7.38 4.14 8.36
CA THR A 24 6.24 3.25 8.40
C THR A 24 6.01 2.72 9.80
N LEU A 25 4.75 2.48 10.12
CA LEU A 25 4.31 1.87 11.36
C LEU A 25 3.31 0.77 11.02
N ALA A 26 3.55 -0.43 11.49
CA ALA A 26 2.61 -1.53 11.42
C ALA A 26 2.14 -1.92 12.81
N VAL A 27 0.84 -2.15 12.97
CA VAL A 27 0.25 -2.65 14.22
C VAL A 27 -0.21 -4.07 13.96
N LEU A 28 0.34 -5.03 14.68
CA LEU A 28 0.03 -6.44 14.54
C LEU A 28 -0.47 -7.02 15.86
N GLU A 29 -1.44 -7.92 15.76
CA GLU A 29 -1.82 -8.79 16.85
C GLU A 29 -0.79 -9.91 16.97
N GLY A 30 -0.21 -10.11 18.15
CA GLY A 30 0.82 -11.09 18.43
C GLY A 30 1.94 -10.52 19.29
N THR A 31 3.04 -11.27 19.42
CA THR A 31 4.13 -10.91 20.32
C THR A 31 5.50 -10.78 19.65
N ASP A 32 5.61 -11.07 18.36
CA ASP A 32 6.88 -11.06 17.63
C ASP A 32 7.12 -9.69 16.96
N GLU A 33 7.99 -8.90 17.58
CA GLU A 33 8.35 -7.57 17.08
C GLU A 33 9.15 -7.62 15.77
N GLU A 34 9.89 -8.70 15.54
CA GLU A 34 10.65 -8.89 14.31
C GLU A 34 9.72 -9.03 13.09
N VAL A 35 8.64 -9.80 13.26
CA VAL A 35 7.60 -9.92 12.22
C VAL A 35 6.96 -8.56 11.95
N ALA A 36 6.65 -7.79 12.98
CA ALA A 36 6.10 -6.45 12.85
C ALA A 36 7.05 -5.51 12.08
N LYS A 37 8.34 -5.59 12.38
CA LYS A 37 9.37 -4.81 11.66
C LYS A 37 9.48 -5.22 10.19
N ASP A 38 9.42 -6.50 9.90
CA ASP A 38 9.44 -7.01 8.52
C ASP A 38 8.24 -6.51 7.72
N VAL A 39 7.06 -6.49 8.34
CA VAL A 39 5.84 -5.93 7.72
C VAL A 39 5.99 -4.43 7.49
N ALA A 40 6.55 -3.69 8.45
CA ALA A 40 6.81 -2.26 8.28
C ALA A 40 7.78 -1.99 7.11
N MET A 41 8.80 -2.83 6.96
CA MET A 41 9.72 -2.75 5.81
C MET A 41 9.00 -3.02 4.48
N GLN A 42 8.11 -4.01 4.45
CA GLN A 42 7.26 -4.31 3.29
C GLN A 42 6.44 -3.08 2.89
N ILE A 43 5.83 -2.41 3.85
CA ILE A 43 5.02 -1.20 3.62
C ILE A 43 5.88 -0.09 3.02
N ALA A 44 7.08 0.11 3.53
CA ALA A 44 8.01 1.11 3.00
C ALA A 44 8.42 0.82 1.55
N ALA A 45 8.71 -0.45 1.24
CA ALA A 45 9.22 -0.86 -0.06
C ALA A 45 8.15 -0.92 -1.15
N MET A 46 6.98 -1.46 -0.84
CA MET A 46 5.95 -1.79 -1.82
C MET A 46 4.79 -0.81 -1.90
N ARG A 47 4.73 0.17 -1.02
CA ARG A 47 3.73 1.25 -1.01
C ARG A 47 2.27 0.77 -1.10
N PRO A 48 1.82 -0.15 -0.24
CA PRO A 48 0.42 -0.56 -0.27
C PRO A 48 -0.49 0.61 0.09
N LEU A 49 -1.66 0.67 -0.54
CA LEU A 49 -2.67 1.70 -0.27
C LEU A 49 -3.72 1.22 0.72
N TYR A 50 -3.96 -0.08 0.75
CA TYR A 50 -4.99 -0.71 1.57
C TYR A 50 -4.42 -1.92 2.31
N LEU A 51 -5.04 -2.28 3.42
CA LEU A 51 -4.63 -3.45 4.19
C LEU A 51 -4.96 -4.76 3.44
N ASP A 52 -6.19 -4.90 2.99
CA ASP A 52 -6.72 -6.07 2.30
C ASP A 52 -7.75 -5.68 1.23
N LYS A 53 -8.30 -6.69 0.55
CA LYS A 53 -9.31 -6.48 -0.48
C LYS A 53 -10.58 -5.82 0.05
N ASP A 54 -10.98 -6.15 1.28
CA ASP A 54 -12.17 -5.61 1.91
C ASP A 54 -12.02 -4.14 2.28
N SER A 55 -10.78 -3.67 2.43
CA SER A 55 -10.47 -2.27 2.71
C SER A 55 -10.54 -1.38 1.46
N VAL A 56 -10.51 -1.96 0.26
CA VAL A 56 -10.62 -1.19 -0.98
C VAL A 56 -12.05 -0.72 -1.17
N PRO A 57 -12.28 0.61 -1.33
CA PRO A 57 -13.64 1.11 -1.57
C PRO A 57 -14.27 0.48 -2.80
N THR A 58 -15.57 0.15 -2.71
CA THR A 58 -16.31 -0.47 -3.83
C THR A 58 -16.23 0.37 -5.10
N GLU A 59 -16.35 1.68 -4.98
CA GLU A 59 -16.24 2.62 -6.10
C GLU A 59 -14.88 2.52 -6.81
N ARG A 60 -13.82 2.33 -6.05
CA ARG A 60 -12.47 2.15 -6.60
C ARG A 60 -12.35 0.85 -7.38
N VAL A 61 -12.90 -0.23 -6.84
CA VAL A 61 -12.91 -1.54 -7.51
C VAL A 61 -13.72 -1.49 -8.80
N GLU A 62 -14.90 -0.89 -8.77
CA GLU A 62 -15.76 -0.75 -9.94
C GLU A 62 -15.10 0.07 -11.03
N LYS A 63 -14.49 1.19 -10.67
CA LYS A 63 -13.76 2.05 -11.59
C LYS A 63 -12.60 1.30 -12.24
N GLU A 64 -11.83 0.57 -11.46
CA GLU A 64 -10.73 -0.25 -11.99
C GLU A 64 -11.24 -1.34 -12.92
N ARG A 65 -12.35 -1.98 -12.57
CA ARG A 65 -13.01 -2.98 -13.43
C ARG A 65 -13.43 -2.39 -14.77
N GLU A 66 -14.02 -1.20 -14.77
CA GLU A 66 -14.39 -0.49 -16.00
C GLU A 66 -13.18 -0.21 -16.88
N ILE A 67 -12.11 0.31 -16.30
CA ILE A 67 -10.85 0.61 -17.01
C ILE A 67 -10.27 -0.67 -17.62
N LEU A 68 -10.22 -1.73 -16.85
CA LEU A 68 -9.67 -3.03 -17.31
C LEU A 68 -10.53 -3.66 -18.40
N THR A 69 -11.85 -3.51 -18.32
CA THR A 69 -12.79 -3.98 -19.35
C THR A 69 -12.56 -3.21 -20.64
N GLU A 70 -12.48 -1.89 -20.58
CA GLU A 70 -12.24 -1.03 -21.75
C GLU A 70 -10.88 -1.36 -22.40
N GLN A 71 -9.84 -1.54 -21.60
CA GLN A 71 -8.53 -1.94 -22.10
C GLN A 71 -8.58 -3.29 -22.83
N ALA A 72 -9.26 -4.28 -22.26
CA ALA A 72 -9.41 -5.60 -22.84
C ALA A 72 -10.21 -5.57 -24.16
N GLU A 73 -11.26 -4.74 -24.23
CA GLU A 73 -12.03 -4.53 -25.45
C GLU A 73 -11.18 -3.88 -26.54
N ASN A 74 -10.40 -2.86 -26.19
CA ASN A 74 -9.51 -2.16 -27.12
C ASN A 74 -8.37 -3.07 -27.63
N GLU A 75 -7.97 -4.06 -26.85
CA GLU A 75 -7.00 -5.08 -27.29
C GLU A 75 -7.61 -6.12 -28.24
N GLY A 76 -8.92 -6.07 -28.47
CA GLY A 76 -9.62 -6.97 -29.36
C GLY A 76 -9.79 -8.38 -28.81
N LEU A 77 -9.83 -8.53 -27.49
CA LEU A 77 -10.00 -9.81 -26.84
C LEU A 77 -11.44 -10.33 -26.98
N ASP A 78 -11.58 -11.65 -27.01
CA ASP A 78 -12.89 -12.33 -27.16
C ASP A 78 -13.85 -11.93 -26.03
N ALA A 79 -15.03 -11.42 -26.41
CA ALA A 79 -16.08 -11.00 -25.49
C ALA A 79 -16.48 -12.10 -24.49
N ASN A 80 -16.43 -13.37 -24.88
CA ASN A 80 -16.73 -14.51 -24.00
C ASN A 80 -15.68 -14.73 -22.92
N LYS A 81 -14.45 -14.26 -23.14
CA LYS A 81 -13.32 -14.39 -22.21
C LYS A 81 -13.09 -13.13 -21.36
N LEU A 82 -13.72 -12.00 -21.72
CA LEU A 82 -13.54 -10.72 -21.04
C LEU A 82 -13.74 -10.80 -19.53
N PRO A 83 -14.82 -11.39 -18.99
CA PRO A 83 -15.00 -11.45 -17.54
C PRO A 83 -13.86 -12.16 -16.81
N MET A 84 -13.35 -13.24 -17.35
CA MET A 84 -12.24 -13.98 -16.75
C MET A 84 -10.93 -13.20 -16.83
N ILE A 85 -10.67 -12.56 -17.96
CA ILE A 85 -9.47 -11.72 -18.16
C ILE A 85 -9.49 -10.52 -17.23
N VAL A 86 -10.62 -9.83 -17.12
CA VAL A 86 -10.80 -8.68 -16.23
C VAL A 86 -10.62 -9.09 -14.78
N ASN A 87 -11.19 -10.20 -14.35
CA ASN A 87 -11.01 -10.72 -12.99
C ASN A 87 -9.54 -11.07 -12.71
N GLY A 88 -8.83 -11.65 -13.65
CA GLY A 88 -7.40 -11.94 -13.52
C GLY A 88 -6.57 -10.67 -13.38
N ARG A 89 -6.85 -9.64 -14.16
CA ARG A 89 -6.20 -8.32 -14.07
C ARG A 89 -6.56 -7.60 -12.79
N LEU A 90 -7.80 -7.72 -12.33
CA LEU A 90 -8.25 -7.15 -11.07
C LEU A 90 -7.52 -7.79 -9.87
N ASN A 91 -7.27 -9.09 -9.92
CA ASN A 91 -6.45 -9.76 -8.90
C ASN A 91 -5.03 -9.19 -8.85
N LYS A 92 -4.42 -8.89 -9.98
CA LYS A 92 -3.12 -8.20 -10.02
C LYS A 92 -3.19 -6.81 -9.42
N PHE A 93 -4.27 -6.08 -9.65
CA PHE A 93 -4.52 -4.79 -9.01
C PHE A 93 -4.52 -4.93 -7.48
N TYR A 94 -5.21 -5.92 -6.93
CA TYR A 94 -5.18 -6.19 -5.49
C TYR A 94 -3.78 -6.54 -4.99
N GLU A 95 -3.02 -7.31 -5.74
CA GLU A 95 -1.63 -7.65 -5.40
C GLU A 95 -0.71 -6.43 -5.35
N GLU A 96 -1.04 -5.38 -6.08
CA GLU A 96 -0.27 -4.13 -6.07
C GLU A 96 -0.65 -3.20 -4.92
N VAL A 97 -1.95 -3.08 -4.59
CA VAL A 97 -2.45 -2.06 -3.66
C VAL A 97 -2.78 -2.58 -2.27
N CYS A 98 -2.98 -3.88 -2.09
CA CYS A 98 -3.32 -4.47 -0.79
C CYS A 98 -2.10 -5.11 -0.15
N LEU A 99 -1.76 -4.66 1.06
CA LEU A 99 -0.58 -5.15 1.80
C LEU A 99 -0.57 -6.68 1.92
N LEU A 100 -1.69 -7.27 2.32
CA LEU A 100 -1.79 -8.70 2.56
C LEU A 100 -1.71 -9.56 1.29
N ASP A 101 -2.03 -8.98 0.14
CA ASP A 101 -1.98 -9.68 -1.15
C ASP A 101 -0.63 -9.50 -1.87
N GLN A 102 0.22 -8.58 -1.41
CA GLN A 102 1.54 -8.35 -1.99
C GLN A 102 2.48 -9.54 -1.74
N GLY A 103 3.38 -9.80 -2.68
CA GLY A 103 4.49 -10.72 -2.47
C GLY A 103 5.44 -10.16 -1.42
N PHE A 104 5.87 -11.00 -0.46
CA PHE A 104 6.75 -10.58 0.61
C PHE A 104 8.16 -10.30 0.08
N VAL A 105 8.73 -9.12 0.40
CA VAL A 105 10.02 -8.69 -0.17
C VAL A 105 11.20 -9.60 0.20
N LYS A 106 11.14 -10.24 1.37
CA LYS A 106 12.18 -11.18 1.80
C LYS A 106 12.01 -12.56 1.17
N GLU A 107 10.80 -12.91 0.76
CA GLU A 107 10.50 -14.20 0.14
C GLU A 107 9.37 -14.06 -0.90
N ASN A 108 9.74 -13.84 -2.15
CA ASN A 108 8.80 -13.56 -3.25
C ASN A 108 7.75 -14.65 -3.52
N LYS A 109 8.00 -15.86 -3.06
CA LYS A 109 7.07 -16.98 -3.24
C LYS A 109 5.93 -16.98 -2.23
N MET A 110 6.02 -16.16 -1.19
CA MET A 110 5.05 -16.09 -0.11
C MET A 110 4.38 -14.72 -0.10
N LYS A 111 3.07 -14.69 0.05
CA LYS A 111 2.33 -13.45 0.26
C LYS A 111 2.51 -12.98 1.70
N VAL A 112 2.41 -11.67 1.93
CA VAL A 112 2.49 -11.07 3.28
C VAL A 112 1.49 -11.74 4.23
N SER A 113 0.25 -11.98 3.78
CA SER A 113 -0.77 -12.67 4.58
C SER A 113 -0.30 -14.05 5.06
N LYS A 114 0.30 -14.83 4.18
CA LYS A 114 0.80 -16.17 4.51
C LYS A 114 1.99 -16.12 5.46
N TYR A 115 2.89 -15.17 5.30
CA TYR A 115 4.01 -14.96 6.20
C TYR A 115 3.53 -14.66 7.62
N VAL A 116 2.62 -13.70 7.76
CA VAL A 116 2.07 -13.30 9.07
C VAL A 116 1.29 -14.45 9.72
N GLU A 117 0.47 -15.15 8.95
CA GLU A 117 -0.26 -16.34 9.44
C GLU A 117 0.70 -17.45 9.92
N SER A 118 1.82 -17.66 9.21
CA SER A 118 2.84 -18.67 9.61
C SER A 118 3.49 -18.37 10.95
N LYS A 119 3.43 -17.11 11.39
CA LYS A 119 3.92 -16.64 12.69
C LYS A 119 2.81 -16.50 13.74
N ASN A 120 1.61 -16.97 13.44
CA ASN A 120 0.43 -16.86 14.30
C ASN A 120 0.10 -15.39 14.65
N MET A 121 0.28 -14.50 13.71
CA MET A 121 0.05 -13.07 13.86
C MET A 121 -0.96 -12.56 12.84
N LYS A 122 -1.46 -11.36 13.06
CA LYS A 122 -2.40 -10.70 12.17
C LYS A 122 -2.05 -9.22 12.07
N VAL A 123 -2.03 -8.67 10.87
CA VAL A 123 -1.86 -7.23 10.66
C VAL A 123 -3.21 -6.54 10.89
N LEU A 124 -3.24 -5.60 11.82
CA LEU A 124 -4.46 -4.87 12.18
C LEU A 124 -4.56 -3.54 11.43
N SER A 125 -3.45 -2.81 11.34
CA SER A 125 -3.39 -1.54 10.62
C SER A 125 -1.95 -1.19 10.26
N PHE A 126 -1.79 -0.19 9.41
CA PHE A 126 -0.50 0.37 9.09
C PHE A 126 -0.61 1.84 8.73
N VAL A 127 0.51 2.54 8.87
CA VAL A 127 0.65 3.94 8.49
C VAL A 127 1.96 4.08 7.71
N ARG A 128 1.95 4.86 6.65
CA ARG A 128 3.14 5.17 5.86
C ARG A 128 3.19 6.68 5.60
N TYR A 129 4.30 7.28 5.97
CA TYR A 129 4.60 8.67 5.66
C TYR A 129 5.88 8.77 4.83
N GLU A 130 5.84 9.61 3.81
CA GLU A 130 6.98 9.92 2.96
C GLU A 130 7.14 11.44 2.91
N VAL A 131 8.35 11.92 3.17
CA VAL A 131 8.65 13.35 3.06
C VAL A 131 8.52 13.76 1.60
N GLY A 132 7.69 14.76 1.35
CA GLY A 132 7.33 15.19 -0.01
C GLY A 132 6.02 14.60 -0.52
N GLU A 133 5.44 13.61 0.15
CA GLU A 133 4.13 13.08 -0.21
C GLU A 133 3.06 14.16 0.02
N GLY A 134 2.37 14.53 -1.04
CA GLY A 134 1.44 15.66 -1.02
C GLY A 134 2.09 17.04 -1.02
N MET A 135 3.42 17.12 -1.03
CA MET A 135 4.18 18.38 -1.07
C MET A 135 4.62 18.79 -2.48
N GLU A 136 4.44 17.98 -3.49
CA GLU A 136 4.78 18.34 -4.88
C GLU A 136 4.11 19.65 -5.30
N LYS A 137 2.83 19.81 -4.97
CA LYS A 137 2.10 21.06 -5.20
C LYS A 137 2.59 22.22 -4.32
N ARG A 138 3.14 21.92 -3.14
CA ARG A 138 3.72 22.95 -2.26
C ARG A 138 5.08 23.41 -2.73
N GLU A 139 5.90 22.53 -3.28
CA GLU A 139 7.19 22.92 -3.86
C GLU A 139 7.02 23.83 -5.06
N GLU A 140 6.06 23.54 -5.94
CA GLU A 140 5.70 24.44 -7.04
C GLU A 140 5.20 25.77 -6.52
N ASN A 141 4.28 25.79 -5.55
CA ASN A 141 3.77 27.00 -4.93
C ASN A 141 4.86 27.78 -4.21
N PHE A 142 5.77 27.09 -3.50
CA PHE A 142 6.90 27.71 -2.83
C PHE A 142 7.86 28.39 -3.81
N ALA A 143 8.17 27.73 -4.92
CA ALA A 143 8.99 28.30 -5.98
C ALA A 143 8.34 29.55 -6.61
N GLU A 144 7.03 29.52 -6.83
CA GLU A 144 6.25 30.66 -7.32
C GLU A 144 6.23 31.81 -6.29
N GLU A 145 6.05 31.50 -5.01
CA GLU A 145 6.08 32.50 -3.94
C GLU A 145 7.45 33.15 -3.82
N VAL A 146 8.51 32.39 -3.88
CA VAL A 146 9.89 32.92 -3.87
C VAL A 146 10.13 33.79 -5.10
N ALA A 147 9.70 33.35 -6.27
CA ALA A 147 9.82 34.13 -7.52
C ALA A 147 9.02 35.43 -7.42
N ALA A 148 7.83 35.42 -6.84
CA ALA A 148 7.01 36.61 -6.63
C ALA A 148 7.66 37.59 -5.64
N GLN A 149 8.28 37.09 -4.57
CA GLN A 149 9.01 37.91 -3.61
C GLN A 149 10.28 38.52 -4.20
N MET A 150 10.95 37.81 -5.10
CA MET A 150 12.15 38.31 -5.78
C MET A 150 11.84 39.38 -6.85
N LYS A 151 10.62 39.43 -7.35
CA LYS A 151 10.16 40.45 -8.32
C LYS A 151 9.60 41.71 -7.65
N ALA A 152 9.38 41.63 -6.36
CA ALA A 152 8.95 42.78 -5.59
C ALA A 152 10.17 43.51 -5.01
#